data_f17f421c0dba2f72feb5ea84dc28b3ab
#
_entry.id   f17f421c0dba2f72feb5ea84dc28b3ab
#
_cell.length_a   1.000
_cell.length_b   1.000
_cell.length_c   1.000
_cell.angle_alpha   90.00
_cell.angle_beta   90.00
_cell.angle_gamma   90.00
#
_symmetry.space_group_name_H-M   'P 1'
#
loop_
_entity.id
_entity.type
_entity.pdbx_description
1 polymer ?
#
loop_
_entity_poly.entity_id
_entity_poly.type
_entity_poly.pdbx_seq_one_letter_code
_entity_poly.pdbx_strand_id
1 'polypeptide(L)'
;MKEFSNVWLVAILLVVAIICAVIGLFLLMSSKQKSDQVQSAKEKEDNRNAVHRALADSTETKIYNLIIIDESGSMDCIRQQAMDSVNETIQTIRAARERNVNQEHFVTLVTFNDTATIINDCTPINEIKELTAESYRPDCCTALYDAMGISLSALRKKVSKEDKVLVTIVTDGYENASQEYNLRTIKTLVEELKAKGWVFAYLGANQEAEEVAFSMSIDNAMSWVSTREGTARMSKRLNYSRSRWYDEAATNCERAEGFFDE
;
A
#
# COMPACT_ATOMS: atom_id res chain seq x y z
N MET A 1 46.00 77.42 -23.75
CA MET A 1 45.96 76.36 -22.72
C MET A 1 44.57 76.14 -22.06
N LYS A 2 43.54 76.98 -22.32
CA LYS A 2 42.19 76.81 -21.72
C LYS A 2 41.23 75.91 -22.53
N GLU A 3 41.43 75.71 -23.80
CA GLU A 3 40.50 74.86 -24.61
C GLU A 3 40.72 73.35 -24.42
N PHE A 4 41.92 72.85 -24.12
CA PHE A 4 42.19 71.48 -23.88
C PHE A 4 41.56 70.95 -22.59
N SER A 5 41.29 71.81 -21.62
CA SER A 5 40.67 71.42 -20.34
C SER A 5 39.18 71.07 -20.50
N ASN A 6 38.45 71.69 -21.40
CA ASN A 6 37.01 71.46 -21.58
C ASN A 6 36.68 70.16 -22.32
N VAL A 7 37.56 69.74 -23.24
CA VAL A 7 37.37 68.47 -23.98
C VAL A 7 37.47 67.24 -23.07
N TRP A 8 38.45 67.27 -22.16
CA TRP A 8 38.59 66.20 -21.17
C TRP A 8 37.46 66.16 -20.19
N LEU A 9 36.89 67.26 -19.75
CA LEU A 9 35.77 67.37 -18.86
C LEU A 9 34.48 66.77 -19.50
N VAL A 10 34.23 67.10 -20.78
CA VAL A 10 33.11 66.54 -21.54
C VAL A 10 33.25 65.00 -21.75
N ALA A 11 34.48 64.57 -22.03
CA ALA A 11 34.74 63.11 -22.17
C ALA A 11 34.48 62.36 -20.87
N ILE A 12 34.90 62.91 -19.73
CA ILE A 12 34.65 62.31 -18.40
C ILE A 12 33.13 62.26 -18.09
N LEU A 13 32.41 63.35 -18.38
CA LEU A 13 30.94 63.39 -18.17
C LEU A 13 30.19 62.35 -19.02
N LEU A 14 30.62 62.17 -20.28
CA LEU A 14 30.06 61.12 -21.18
C LEU A 14 30.33 59.75 -20.67
N VAL A 15 31.53 59.46 -20.19
CA VAL A 15 31.86 58.16 -19.62
C VAL A 15 31.04 57.88 -18.34
N VAL A 16 30.88 58.87 -17.47
CA VAL A 16 30.04 58.71 -16.25
C VAL A 16 28.56 58.49 -16.62
N ALA A 17 28.04 59.22 -17.62
CA ALA A 17 26.66 59.01 -18.08
C ALA A 17 26.44 57.60 -18.65
N ILE A 18 27.40 57.09 -19.42
CA ILE A 18 27.33 55.67 -19.93
C ILE A 18 27.36 54.67 -18.80
N ILE A 19 28.25 54.87 -17.81
CA ILE A 19 28.33 53.98 -16.64
C ILE A 19 27.01 53.98 -15.84
N CYS A 20 26.43 55.19 -15.61
CA CYS A 20 25.14 55.31 -14.93
C CYS A 20 24.01 54.61 -15.70
N ALA A 21 23.99 54.74 -17.04
CA ALA A 21 23.01 54.07 -17.89
C ALA A 21 23.14 52.53 -17.83
N VAL A 22 24.36 52.02 -17.88
CA VAL A 22 24.63 50.57 -17.77
C VAL A 22 24.23 50.03 -16.39
N ILE A 23 24.56 50.75 -15.32
CA ILE A 23 24.14 50.38 -13.96
C ILE A 23 22.61 50.39 -13.82
N GLY A 24 21.95 51.42 -14.37
CA GLY A 24 20.50 51.51 -14.38
C GLY A 24 19.83 50.34 -15.13
N LEU A 25 20.40 49.98 -16.31
CA LEU A 25 19.92 48.84 -17.08
C LEU A 25 20.12 47.51 -16.33
N PHE A 26 21.26 47.35 -15.70
CA PHE A 26 21.56 46.16 -14.89
C PHE A 26 20.63 46.01 -13.70
N LEU A 27 20.32 47.08 -12.98
CA LEU A 27 19.37 47.11 -11.88
C LEU A 27 17.93 46.79 -12.35
N LEU A 28 17.51 47.29 -13.49
CA LEU A 28 16.22 46.98 -14.10
C LEU A 28 16.13 45.52 -14.52
N MET A 29 17.17 44.95 -15.12
CA MET A 29 17.21 43.52 -15.47
C MET A 29 17.20 42.64 -14.24
N SER A 30 17.95 42.96 -13.20
CA SER A 30 17.99 42.25 -11.93
C SER A 30 16.63 42.28 -11.21
N SER A 31 15.92 43.41 -11.20
CA SER A 31 14.59 43.54 -10.62
C SER A 31 13.55 42.75 -11.40
N LYS A 32 13.62 42.72 -12.73
CA LYS A 32 12.73 41.92 -13.59
C LYS A 32 12.96 40.45 -13.38
N GLN A 33 14.20 39.98 -13.33
CA GLN A 33 14.54 38.58 -13.07
C GLN A 33 14.04 38.10 -11.70
N LYS A 34 14.10 38.93 -10.67
CA LYS A 34 13.60 38.67 -9.35
C LYS A 34 12.05 38.57 -9.32
N SER A 35 11.38 39.44 -10.08
CA SER A 35 9.92 39.40 -10.27
C SER A 35 9.48 38.13 -10.99
N ASP A 36 10.16 37.72 -12.06
CA ASP A 36 9.85 36.53 -12.84
C ASP A 36 10.07 35.24 -12.00
N GLN A 37 11.11 35.23 -11.15
CA GLN A 37 11.34 34.12 -10.22
C GLN A 37 10.24 33.99 -9.16
N VAL A 38 9.80 35.13 -8.60
CA VAL A 38 8.70 35.14 -7.60
C VAL A 38 7.39 34.68 -8.24
N GLN A 39 7.12 35.11 -9.48
CA GLN A 39 5.93 34.74 -10.21
C GLN A 39 5.91 33.26 -10.57
N SER A 40 7.03 32.70 -11.04
CA SER A 40 7.18 31.25 -11.29
C SER A 40 7.06 30.41 -10.03
N ALA A 41 7.56 30.87 -8.88
CA ALA A 41 7.40 30.19 -7.60
C ALA A 41 5.94 30.18 -7.16
N LYS A 42 5.22 31.31 -7.32
CA LYS A 42 3.81 31.43 -6.97
C LYS A 42 2.91 30.54 -7.86
N GLU A 43 3.17 30.51 -9.18
CA GLU A 43 2.45 29.61 -10.10
C GLU A 43 2.65 28.12 -9.76
N LYS A 44 3.87 27.73 -9.35
CA LYS A 44 4.15 26.35 -8.91
C LYS A 44 3.42 26.01 -7.62
N GLU A 45 3.30 26.96 -6.70
CA GLU A 45 2.58 26.77 -5.45
C GLU A 45 1.06 26.72 -5.65
N ASP A 46 0.53 27.61 -6.50
CA ASP A 46 -0.89 27.60 -6.89
C ASP A 46 -1.27 26.32 -7.64
N ASN A 47 -0.40 25.83 -8.52
CA ASN A 47 -0.63 24.55 -9.22
C ASN A 47 -0.55 23.35 -8.27
N ARG A 48 0.37 23.37 -7.29
CA ARG A 48 0.44 22.35 -6.24
C ARG A 48 -0.82 22.36 -5.36
N ASN A 49 -1.31 23.55 -5.00
CA ASN A 49 -2.53 23.71 -4.22
C ASN A 49 -3.79 23.34 -5.03
N ALA A 50 -3.81 23.58 -6.34
CA ALA A 50 -4.88 23.14 -7.23
C ALA A 50 -4.91 21.61 -7.37
N VAL A 51 -3.74 20.98 -7.51
CA VAL A 51 -3.61 19.51 -7.50
C VAL A 51 -4.04 18.95 -6.15
N HIS A 52 -3.64 19.53 -5.02
CA HIS A 52 -4.10 19.11 -3.69
C HIS A 52 -5.62 19.26 -3.50
N ARG A 53 -6.23 20.32 -4.05
CA ARG A 53 -7.70 20.49 -4.01
C ARG A 53 -8.41 19.49 -4.92
N ALA A 54 -7.90 19.24 -6.11
CA ALA A 54 -8.46 18.23 -7.03
C ALA A 54 -8.34 16.80 -6.46
N LEU A 55 -7.26 16.52 -5.70
CA LEU A 55 -7.08 15.26 -4.98
C LEU A 55 -8.00 15.16 -3.75
N ALA A 56 -8.28 16.25 -3.06
CA ALA A 56 -9.23 16.29 -1.94
C ALA A 56 -10.70 16.17 -2.37
N ASP A 57 -11.03 16.49 -3.62
CA ASP A 57 -12.37 16.32 -4.23
C ASP A 57 -12.57 14.92 -4.86
N SER A 58 -11.50 14.10 -4.94
CA SER A 58 -11.61 12.69 -5.31
C SER A 58 -12.16 11.92 -4.10
N THR A 59 -13.23 11.17 -4.31
CA THR A 59 -13.79 10.26 -3.30
C THR A 59 -12.69 9.37 -2.74
N GLU A 60 -12.47 9.46 -1.42
CA GLU A 60 -11.45 8.66 -0.71
C GLU A 60 -11.74 7.18 -0.89
N THR A 61 -10.82 6.44 -1.50
CA THR A 61 -10.96 5.01 -1.72
C THR A 61 -10.63 4.25 -0.44
N LYS A 62 -11.59 3.52 0.10
CA LYS A 62 -11.36 2.64 1.24
C LYS A 62 -10.85 1.29 0.79
N ILE A 63 -9.78 0.85 1.42
CA ILE A 63 -9.13 -0.43 1.16
C ILE A 63 -9.15 -1.26 2.44
N TYR A 64 -9.83 -2.39 2.39
CA TYR A 64 -9.87 -3.35 3.48
C TYR A 64 -8.90 -4.49 3.23
N ASN A 65 -8.00 -4.71 4.17
CA ASN A 65 -7.02 -5.77 4.14
C ASN A 65 -7.41 -6.83 5.17
N LEU A 66 -7.93 -7.97 4.71
CA LEU A 66 -8.16 -9.13 5.54
C LEU A 66 -6.94 -10.04 5.47
N ILE A 67 -6.27 -10.23 6.60
CA ILE A 67 -5.11 -11.11 6.75
C ILE A 67 -5.53 -12.26 7.65
N ILE A 68 -5.54 -13.47 7.11
CA ILE A 68 -5.86 -14.73 7.82
C ILE A 68 -4.57 -15.52 7.89
N ILE A 69 -4.01 -15.65 9.08
CA ILE A 69 -2.75 -16.36 9.30
C ILE A 69 -2.96 -17.59 10.19
N ASP A 70 -2.43 -18.71 9.73
CA ASP A 70 -2.40 -19.97 10.46
C ASP A 70 -1.57 -19.82 11.74
N GLU A 71 -2.13 -20.28 12.84
CA GLU A 71 -1.53 -20.37 14.16
C GLU A 71 -1.56 -21.84 14.66
N SER A 72 -1.65 -22.81 13.73
CA SER A 72 -1.58 -24.23 14.06
C SER A 72 -0.18 -24.65 14.48
N GLY A 73 -0.07 -25.82 15.13
CA GLY A 73 1.19 -26.29 15.71
C GLY A 73 2.33 -26.46 14.71
N SER A 74 2.07 -26.71 13.43
CA SER A 74 3.09 -26.79 12.37
C SER A 74 3.83 -25.46 12.14
N MET A 75 3.14 -24.32 12.36
CA MET A 75 3.73 -22.99 12.25
C MET A 75 4.80 -22.69 13.31
N ASP A 76 4.93 -23.49 14.38
CA ASP A 76 5.92 -23.21 15.43
C ASP A 76 7.37 -23.24 14.92
N CYS A 77 7.67 -24.11 13.95
CA CYS A 77 9.01 -24.18 13.36
C CYS A 77 9.42 -22.91 12.58
N ILE A 78 8.47 -22.09 12.16
CA ILE A 78 8.67 -20.81 11.44
C ILE A 78 7.98 -19.64 12.14
N ARG A 79 7.67 -19.77 13.42
CA ARG A 79 6.91 -18.79 14.20
C ARG A 79 7.44 -17.36 14.05
N GLN A 80 8.75 -17.18 14.24
CA GLN A 80 9.35 -15.85 14.12
C GLN A 80 9.19 -15.28 12.71
N GLN A 81 9.44 -16.09 11.70
CA GLN A 81 9.36 -15.69 10.30
C GLN A 81 7.91 -15.38 9.88
N ALA A 82 6.94 -16.12 10.41
CA ALA A 82 5.51 -15.85 10.19
C ALA A 82 5.11 -14.50 10.79
N MET A 83 5.51 -14.21 12.03
CA MET A 83 5.30 -12.89 12.66
C MET A 83 5.98 -11.78 11.86
N ASP A 84 7.24 -11.96 11.47
CA ASP A 84 7.99 -10.97 10.69
C ASP A 84 7.29 -10.68 9.35
N SER A 85 6.77 -11.72 8.66
CA SER A 85 6.03 -11.56 7.41
C SER A 85 4.73 -10.76 7.57
N VAL A 86 3.96 -10.98 8.64
CA VAL A 86 2.77 -10.19 8.94
C VAL A 86 3.16 -8.75 9.26
N ASN A 87 4.19 -8.55 10.07
CA ASN A 87 4.66 -7.21 10.44
C ASN A 87 5.19 -6.44 9.23
N GLU A 88 5.94 -7.08 8.33
CA GLU A 88 6.34 -6.50 7.04
C GLU A 88 5.12 -6.14 6.17
N THR A 89 4.08 -6.97 6.19
CA THR A 89 2.82 -6.67 5.50
C THR A 89 2.16 -5.42 6.08
N ILE A 90 2.08 -5.29 7.40
CA ILE A 90 1.56 -4.09 8.08
C ILE A 90 2.37 -2.85 7.69
N GLN A 91 3.71 -2.94 7.67
CA GLN A 91 4.57 -1.83 7.23
C GLN A 91 4.35 -1.48 5.75
N THR A 92 4.14 -2.49 4.89
CA THR A 92 3.84 -2.27 3.47
C THR A 92 2.52 -1.53 3.28
N ILE A 93 1.49 -1.85 4.08
CA ILE A 93 0.19 -1.15 4.05
C ILE A 93 0.36 0.29 4.55
N ARG A 94 1.13 0.54 5.61
CA ARG A 94 1.45 1.91 6.09
C ARG A 94 2.13 2.73 5.01
N ALA A 95 3.17 2.19 4.39
CA ALA A 95 3.88 2.86 3.30
C ALA A 95 2.97 3.14 2.09
N ALA A 96 2.03 2.24 1.76
CA ALA A 96 1.05 2.47 0.71
C ALA A 96 0.11 3.63 1.05
N ARG A 97 -0.39 3.72 2.29
CA ARG A 97 -1.22 4.82 2.78
C ARG A 97 -0.50 6.17 2.69
N GLU A 98 0.81 6.20 3.01
CA GLU A 98 1.62 7.42 2.91
C GLU A 98 1.83 7.87 1.46
N ARG A 99 2.01 6.93 0.52
CA ARG A 99 2.18 7.23 -0.91
C ARG A 99 0.87 7.64 -1.59
N ASN A 100 -0.22 6.99 -1.24
CA ASN A 100 -1.52 7.14 -1.87
C ASN A 100 -2.47 7.90 -0.92
N VAL A 101 -2.35 9.23 -0.88
CA VAL A 101 -3.07 10.11 0.07
C VAL A 101 -4.59 10.01 -0.03
N ASN A 102 -5.12 9.53 -1.15
CA ASN A 102 -6.56 9.34 -1.41
C ASN A 102 -7.05 7.93 -1.04
N GLN A 103 -6.20 7.10 -0.43
CA GLN A 103 -6.57 5.77 0.05
C GLN A 103 -6.61 5.75 1.57
N GLU A 104 -7.67 5.21 2.13
CA GLU A 104 -7.79 4.90 3.55
C GLU A 104 -7.70 3.38 3.74
N HIS A 105 -6.74 2.91 4.52
CA HIS A 105 -6.48 1.48 4.71
C HIS A 105 -6.96 1.00 6.08
N PHE A 106 -7.80 -0.03 6.06
CA PHE A 106 -8.25 -0.77 7.23
C PHE A 106 -7.66 -2.18 7.22
N VAL A 107 -7.39 -2.71 8.40
CA VAL A 107 -6.86 -4.07 8.56
C VAL A 107 -7.78 -4.87 9.48
N THR A 108 -8.15 -6.05 9.01
CA THR A 108 -8.69 -7.14 9.83
C THR A 108 -7.63 -8.22 9.88
N LEU A 109 -7.10 -8.49 11.06
CA LEU A 109 -6.10 -9.54 11.29
C LEU A 109 -6.75 -10.67 12.07
N VAL A 110 -6.69 -11.86 11.52
CA VAL A 110 -7.26 -13.08 12.09
C VAL A 110 -6.15 -14.12 12.22
N THR A 111 -5.96 -14.67 13.41
CA THR A 111 -5.17 -15.88 13.61
C THR A 111 -6.13 -17.06 13.77
N PHE A 112 -5.71 -18.25 13.39
CA PHE A 112 -6.53 -19.44 13.55
C PHE A 112 -5.70 -20.69 13.79
N ASN A 113 -6.25 -21.56 14.63
CA ASN A 113 -5.83 -22.94 14.83
C ASN A 113 -7.08 -23.85 14.77
N ASP A 114 -7.55 -24.43 15.86
CA ASP A 114 -8.87 -25.08 15.97
C ASP A 114 -10.02 -24.06 16.12
N THR A 115 -9.68 -22.80 16.37
CA THR A 115 -10.61 -21.67 16.48
C THR A 115 -10.05 -20.45 15.75
N ALA A 116 -10.94 -19.59 15.25
CA ALA A 116 -10.55 -18.31 14.63
C ALA A 116 -10.62 -17.18 15.65
N THR A 117 -9.52 -16.42 15.79
CA THR A 117 -9.41 -15.26 16.67
C THR A 117 -9.20 -13.99 15.87
N ILE A 118 -10.13 -13.06 15.97
CA ILE A 118 -9.99 -11.74 15.33
C ILE A 118 -9.16 -10.84 16.25
N ILE A 119 -7.91 -10.59 15.89
CA ILE A 119 -6.97 -9.72 16.62
C ILE A 119 -7.29 -8.25 16.38
N ASN A 120 -7.56 -7.88 15.13
CA ASN A 120 -7.97 -6.54 14.72
C ASN A 120 -9.19 -6.64 13.83
N ASP A 121 -10.15 -5.74 13.95
CA ASP A 121 -11.40 -5.76 13.19
C ASP A 121 -11.67 -4.42 12.51
N CYS A 122 -11.36 -4.33 11.22
CA CYS A 122 -11.46 -3.11 10.42
C CYS A 122 -10.77 -1.91 11.09
N THR A 123 -9.62 -2.16 11.69
CA THR A 123 -8.86 -1.14 12.41
C THR A 123 -8.07 -0.28 11.42
N PRO A 124 -8.09 1.07 11.52
CA PRO A 124 -7.25 1.92 10.69
C PRO A 124 -5.78 1.54 10.80
N ILE A 125 -5.06 1.54 9.66
CA ILE A 125 -3.66 1.05 9.61
C ILE A 125 -2.73 1.75 10.60
N ASN A 126 -2.98 3.01 10.91
CA ASN A 126 -2.17 3.79 11.85
C ASN A 126 -2.32 3.32 13.31
N GLU A 127 -3.39 2.60 13.63
CA GLU A 127 -3.70 2.09 14.97
C GLU A 127 -3.27 0.61 15.15
N ILE A 128 -2.90 -0.07 14.05
CA ILE A 128 -2.50 -1.47 14.09
C ILE A 128 -1.17 -1.63 14.84
N LYS A 129 -1.16 -2.56 15.78
CA LYS A 129 0.06 -3.01 16.45
C LYS A 129 0.63 -4.23 15.72
N GLU A 130 1.93 -4.35 15.75
CA GLU A 130 2.64 -5.51 15.20
C GLU A 130 2.38 -6.76 16.06
N LEU A 131 2.40 -7.93 15.42
CA LEU A 131 2.37 -9.20 16.13
C LEU A 131 3.61 -9.37 17.00
N THR A 132 3.42 -9.94 18.17
CA THR A 132 4.49 -10.27 19.13
C THR A 132 4.42 -11.75 19.50
N ALA A 133 5.48 -12.27 20.10
CA ALA A 133 5.50 -13.64 20.62
C ALA A 133 4.44 -13.91 21.70
N GLU A 134 3.82 -12.87 22.24
CA GLU A 134 2.71 -13.00 23.20
C GLU A 134 1.36 -13.11 22.51
N SER A 135 1.21 -12.46 21.32
CA SER A 135 -0.03 -12.41 20.56
C SER A 135 -0.14 -13.45 19.45
N TYR A 136 0.94 -14.20 19.16
CA TYR A 136 0.98 -15.27 18.16
C TYR A 136 1.67 -16.50 18.76
N ARG A 137 0.87 -17.55 19.01
CA ARG A 137 1.31 -18.78 19.73
C ARG A 137 0.82 -20.02 19.01
N PRO A 138 1.58 -20.53 18.02
CA PRO A 138 1.23 -21.72 17.29
C PRO A 138 0.95 -22.92 18.21
N ASP A 139 -0.22 -23.53 18.02
CA ASP A 139 -0.69 -24.72 18.73
C ASP A 139 -1.86 -25.39 18.00
N CYS A 140 -2.14 -26.66 18.29
CA CYS A 140 -3.32 -27.40 17.87
C CYS A 140 -3.42 -27.66 16.34
N CYS A 141 -4.64 -27.60 15.80
CA CYS A 141 -5.06 -28.06 14.49
C CYS A 141 -5.26 -26.86 13.51
N THR A 142 -5.83 -27.12 12.33
CA THR A 142 -5.97 -26.13 11.24
C THR A 142 -7.43 -26.05 10.79
N ALA A 143 -8.24 -25.16 11.39
CA ALA A 143 -9.63 -24.91 11.02
C ALA A 143 -9.74 -23.77 9.98
N LEU A 144 -9.14 -23.98 8.81
CA LEU A 144 -9.03 -22.98 7.74
C LEU A 144 -10.40 -22.50 7.23
N TYR A 145 -11.34 -23.44 7.00
CA TYR A 145 -12.66 -23.06 6.46
C TYR A 145 -13.47 -22.24 7.46
N ASP A 146 -13.39 -22.58 8.75
CA ASP A 146 -14.06 -21.79 9.79
C ASP A 146 -13.46 -20.39 9.89
N ALA A 147 -12.14 -20.26 9.87
CA ALA A 147 -11.46 -18.96 9.87
C ALA A 147 -11.85 -18.09 8.67
N MET A 148 -11.86 -18.67 7.46
CA MET A 148 -12.32 -17.99 6.27
C MET A 148 -13.81 -17.60 6.35
N GLY A 149 -14.66 -18.55 6.70
CA GLY A 149 -16.10 -18.34 6.74
C GLY A 149 -16.53 -17.28 7.74
N ILE A 150 -15.99 -17.32 8.95
CA ILE A 150 -16.25 -16.34 10.02
C ILE A 150 -15.77 -14.94 9.59
N SER A 151 -14.50 -14.82 9.18
CA SER A 151 -13.89 -13.53 8.87
C SER A 151 -14.49 -12.87 7.62
N LEU A 152 -14.69 -13.63 6.53
CA LEU A 152 -15.32 -13.15 5.31
C LEU A 152 -16.77 -12.72 5.54
N SER A 153 -17.54 -13.52 6.31
CA SER A 153 -18.92 -13.19 6.64
C SER A 153 -19.06 -11.99 7.55
N ALA A 154 -18.09 -11.74 8.43
CA ALA A 154 -18.05 -10.54 9.26
C ALA A 154 -17.67 -9.30 8.43
N LEU A 155 -16.62 -9.38 7.62
CA LEU A 155 -16.10 -8.25 6.84
C LEU A 155 -17.10 -7.80 5.77
N ARG A 156 -17.78 -8.72 5.06
CA ARG A 156 -18.75 -8.37 3.99
C ARG A 156 -19.93 -7.52 4.46
N LYS A 157 -20.22 -7.50 5.78
CA LYS A 157 -21.29 -6.67 6.35
C LYS A 157 -20.86 -5.20 6.56
N LYS A 158 -19.55 -4.93 6.48
CA LYS A 158 -18.94 -3.62 6.77
C LYS A 158 -18.47 -2.90 5.51
N VAL A 159 -18.25 -3.65 4.44
CA VAL A 159 -17.68 -3.16 3.19
C VAL A 159 -18.79 -2.73 2.24
N SER A 160 -18.64 -1.56 1.65
CA SER A 160 -19.52 -1.03 0.59
C SER A 160 -19.09 -1.57 -0.79
N LYS A 161 -19.93 -1.36 -1.80
CA LYS A 161 -19.66 -1.84 -3.17
C LYS A 161 -18.47 -1.14 -3.83
N GLU A 162 -18.24 0.10 -3.44
CA GLU A 162 -17.17 0.95 -3.97
C GLU A 162 -15.82 0.69 -3.30
N ASP A 163 -15.83 0.01 -2.14
CA ASP A 163 -14.63 -0.29 -1.37
C ASP A 163 -13.82 -1.40 -2.04
N LYS A 164 -12.51 -1.37 -1.88
CA LYS A 164 -11.60 -2.40 -2.38
C LYS A 164 -11.23 -3.36 -1.24
N VAL A 165 -11.17 -4.65 -1.55
CA VAL A 165 -10.84 -5.68 -0.54
C VAL A 165 -9.76 -6.61 -1.06
N LEU A 166 -8.70 -6.76 -0.27
CA LEU A 166 -7.66 -7.75 -0.48
C LEU A 166 -7.64 -8.73 0.69
N VAL A 167 -7.94 -9.98 0.39
CA VAL A 167 -7.88 -11.10 1.33
C VAL A 167 -6.58 -11.86 1.13
N THR A 168 -5.82 -12.04 2.19
CA THR A 168 -4.56 -12.81 2.18
C THR A 168 -4.66 -13.95 3.19
N ILE A 169 -4.46 -15.16 2.73
CA ILE A 169 -4.48 -16.38 3.55
C ILE A 169 -3.08 -16.96 3.55
N VAL A 170 -2.50 -17.20 4.73
CA VAL A 170 -1.17 -17.79 4.90
C VAL A 170 -1.29 -19.00 5.81
N THR A 171 -0.91 -20.19 5.33
CA THR A 171 -0.96 -21.44 6.08
C THR A 171 0.16 -22.38 5.64
N ASP A 172 0.64 -23.24 6.53
CA ASP A 172 1.56 -24.34 6.20
C ASP A 172 0.90 -25.73 6.34
N GLY A 173 -0.39 -25.74 6.66
CA GLY A 173 -1.18 -26.95 6.89
C GLY A 173 -2.37 -27.11 5.96
N TYR A 174 -2.86 -28.37 5.88
CA TYR A 174 -4.15 -28.67 5.26
C TYR A 174 -5.28 -28.51 6.27
N GLU A 175 -6.45 -28.09 5.79
CA GLU A 175 -7.69 -28.10 6.55
C GLU A 175 -7.93 -29.45 7.24
N ASN A 176 -8.17 -29.45 8.55
CA ASN A 176 -8.40 -30.70 9.30
C ASN A 176 -9.31 -30.56 10.55
N ALA A 177 -9.82 -29.36 10.85
CA ALA A 177 -10.51 -29.12 12.12
C ALA A 177 -11.81 -28.30 12.02
N SER A 178 -12.16 -27.76 10.87
CA SER A 178 -13.36 -26.92 10.71
C SER A 178 -14.65 -27.69 10.98
N GLN A 179 -15.60 -27.04 11.64
CA GLN A 179 -16.89 -27.62 12.07
C GLN A 179 -18.09 -26.84 11.52
N GLU A 180 -17.98 -25.54 11.34
CA GLU A 180 -19.08 -24.68 10.91
C GLU A 180 -19.14 -24.51 9.38
N TYR A 181 -17.96 -24.43 8.75
CA TYR A 181 -17.82 -24.25 7.30
C TYR A 181 -17.14 -25.48 6.68
N ASN A 182 -17.46 -25.71 5.42
CA ASN A 182 -16.83 -26.76 4.62
C ASN A 182 -16.39 -26.20 3.27
N LEU A 183 -15.64 -26.98 2.50
CA LEU A 183 -15.11 -26.57 1.20
C LEU A 183 -16.20 -25.98 0.27
N ARG A 184 -17.37 -26.62 0.22
CA ARG A 184 -18.46 -26.16 -0.66
C ARG A 184 -18.98 -24.79 -0.25
N THR A 185 -19.19 -24.54 1.03
CA THR A 185 -19.67 -23.23 1.52
C THR A 185 -18.61 -22.15 1.35
N ILE A 186 -17.33 -22.45 1.57
CA ILE A 186 -16.23 -21.52 1.32
C ILE A 186 -16.11 -21.19 -0.15
N LYS A 187 -16.15 -22.20 -1.04
CA LYS A 187 -16.11 -21.98 -2.49
C LYS A 187 -17.20 -21.03 -2.95
N THR A 188 -18.44 -21.27 -2.56
CA THR A 188 -19.57 -20.40 -2.91
C THR A 188 -19.35 -18.98 -2.39
N LEU A 189 -18.91 -18.83 -1.14
CA LEU A 189 -18.65 -17.51 -0.54
C LEU A 189 -17.54 -16.75 -1.26
N VAL A 190 -16.45 -17.41 -1.63
CA VAL A 190 -15.35 -16.82 -2.38
C VAL A 190 -15.84 -16.36 -3.77
N GLU A 191 -16.58 -17.19 -4.49
CA GLU A 191 -17.16 -16.85 -5.80
C GLU A 191 -18.08 -15.62 -5.72
N GLU A 192 -18.97 -15.57 -4.71
CA GLU A 192 -19.84 -14.41 -4.46
C GLU A 192 -19.05 -13.12 -4.20
N LEU A 193 -17.94 -13.20 -3.43
CA LEU A 193 -17.14 -12.04 -3.07
C LEU A 193 -16.23 -11.61 -4.23
N LYS A 194 -15.66 -12.54 -5.00
CA LYS A 194 -14.94 -12.24 -6.25
C LYS A 194 -15.83 -11.51 -7.25
N ALA A 195 -17.09 -11.93 -7.40
CA ALA A 195 -18.06 -11.23 -8.24
C ALA A 195 -18.37 -9.78 -7.78
N LYS A 196 -18.00 -9.43 -6.54
CA LYS A 196 -18.07 -8.07 -5.99
C LYS A 196 -16.73 -7.30 -6.05
N GLY A 197 -15.72 -7.85 -6.74
CA GLY A 197 -14.42 -7.23 -6.92
C GLY A 197 -13.43 -7.50 -5.77
N TRP A 198 -13.70 -8.46 -4.87
CA TRP A 198 -12.72 -8.86 -3.86
C TRP A 198 -11.59 -9.65 -4.48
N VAL A 199 -10.36 -9.35 -4.08
CA VAL A 199 -9.16 -10.06 -4.52
C VAL A 199 -8.70 -11.00 -3.40
N PHE A 200 -8.38 -12.23 -3.78
CA PHE A 200 -7.91 -13.26 -2.87
C PHE A 200 -6.49 -13.68 -3.25
N ALA A 201 -5.62 -13.81 -2.27
CA ALA A 201 -4.27 -14.35 -2.38
C ALA A 201 -4.09 -15.48 -1.35
N TYR A 202 -3.81 -16.69 -1.83
CA TYR A 202 -3.55 -17.86 -1.01
C TYR A 202 -2.08 -18.25 -1.05
N LEU A 203 -1.47 -18.39 0.13
CA LEU A 203 -0.09 -18.77 0.31
C LEU A 203 -0.04 -20.07 1.12
N GLY A 204 0.29 -21.16 0.45
CA GLY A 204 0.37 -22.50 1.04
C GLY A 204 1.81 -23.00 1.14
N ALA A 205 2.26 -23.35 2.35
CA ALA A 205 3.58 -23.91 2.52
C ALA A 205 3.55 -25.45 2.45
N ASN A 206 4.60 -26.02 1.85
CA ASN A 206 4.80 -27.48 1.82
C ASN A 206 3.59 -28.27 1.28
N GLN A 207 2.80 -27.65 0.39
CA GLN A 207 1.60 -28.22 -0.22
C GLN A 207 1.43 -27.76 -1.66
N GLU A 208 0.53 -28.41 -2.40
CA GLU A 208 0.10 -27.97 -3.72
C GLU A 208 -0.88 -26.78 -3.57
N ALA A 209 -0.33 -25.60 -3.23
CA ALA A 209 -1.12 -24.42 -2.88
C ALA A 209 -2.09 -24.02 -4.00
N GLU A 210 -1.69 -24.18 -5.24
CA GLU A 210 -2.50 -23.88 -6.41
C GLU A 210 -3.74 -24.81 -6.49
N GLU A 211 -3.60 -26.09 -6.20
CA GLU A 211 -4.73 -27.05 -6.20
C GLU A 211 -5.69 -26.76 -5.04
N VAL A 212 -5.15 -26.51 -3.84
CA VAL A 212 -5.94 -26.17 -2.66
C VAL A 212 -6.72 -24.87 -2.89
N ALA A 213 -6.06 -23.83 -3.35
CA ALA A 213 -6.66 -22.54 -3.66
C ALA A 213 -7.75 -22.67 -4.74
N PHE A 214 -7.46 -23.38 -5.83
CA PHE A 214 -8.41 -23.61 -6.93
C PHE A 214 -9.66 -24.37 -6.44
N SER A 215 -9.52 -25.32 -5.52
CA SER A 215 -10.66 -26.02 -4.91
C SER A 215 -11.63 -25.04 -4.22
N MET A 216 -11.13 -23.92 -3.70
CA MET A 216 -11.88 -22.83 -3.06
C MET A 216 -12.23 -21.70 -4.01
N SER A 217 -11.99 -21.83 -5.34
CA SER A 217 -12.17 -20.76 -6.37
C SER A 217 -11.25 -19.55 -6.17
N ILE A 218 -10.06 -19.74 -5.60
CA ILE A 218 -9.03 -18.73 -5.48
C ILE A 218 -8.01 -18.92 -6.61
N ASP A 219 -7.83 -17.91 -7.48
CA ASP A 219 -6.94 -18.00 -8.64
C ASP A 219 -5.51 -17.58 -8.32
N ASN A 220 -5.33 -16.63 -7.37
CA ASN A 220 -4.00 -16.15 -7.01
C ASN A 220 -3.45 -16.99 -5.86
N ALA A 221 -2.62 -17.95 -6.20
CA ALA A 221 -1.98 -18.84 -5.25
C ALA A 221 -0.46 -18.81 -5.39
N MET A 222 0.22 -19.11 -4.31
CA MET A 222 1.68 -19.26 -4.30
C MET A 222 2.10 -20.35 -3.31
N SER A 223 2.81 -21.35 -3.82
CA SER A 223 3.50 -22.35 -3.00
C SER A 223 4.81 -21.78 -2.44
N TRP A 224 5.15 -22.13 -1.20
CA TRP A 224 6.41 -21.78 -0.58
C TRP A 224 6.92 -22.89 0.35
N VAL A 225 8.22 -22.83 0.66
CA VAL A 225 8.85 -23.81 1.56
C VAL A 225 8.91 -23.21 2.95
N SER A 226 8.39 -23.94 3.96
CA SER A 226 8.37 -23.55 5.37
C SER A 226 9.78 -23.58 5.99
N THR A 227 10.65 -22.70 5.49
CA THR A 227 12.00 -22.43 6.00
C THR A 227 12.19 -20.94 6.14
N ARG A 228 13.21 -20.51 6.89
CA ARG A 228 13.53 -19.09 7.06
C ARG A 228 13.68 -18.37 5.72
N GLU A 229 14.45 -18.93 4.79
CA GLU A 229 14.71 -18.37 3.47
C GLU A 229 13.47 -18.41 2.57
N GLY A 230 12.69 -19.50 2.66
CA GLY A 230 11.44 -19.66 1.93
C GLY A 230 10.40 -18.62 2.36
N THR A 231 10.22 -18.45 3.67
CA THR A 231 9.28 -17.45 4.22
C THR A 231 9.69 -16.02 3.85
N ALA A 232 10.99 -15.69 3.92
CA ALA A 232 11.48 -14.38 3.53
C ALA A 232 11.24 -14.07 2.03
N ARG A 233 11.42 -15.06 1.14
CA ARG A 233 11.12 -14.90 -0.29
C ARG A 233 9.63 -14.73 -0.55
N MET A 234 8.80 -15.52 0.12
CA MET A 234 7.34 -15.43 0.06
C MET A 234 6.88 -14.05 0.50
N SER A 235 7.32 -13.57 1.67
CA SER A 235 6.98 -12.26 2.21
C SER A 235 7.35 -11.13 1.23
N LYS A 236 8.56 -11.18 0.67
CA LYS A 236 9.01 -10.18 -0.32
C LYS A 236 8.10 -10.14 -1.56
N ARG A 237 7.76 -11.30 -2.13
CA ARG A 237 6.90 -11.39 -3.31
C ARG A 237 5.48 -10.92 -3.01
N LEU A 238 4.91 -11.35 -1.87
CA LEU A 238 3.60 -10.92 -1.42
C LEU A 238 3.53 -9.40 -1.27
N ASN A 239 4.51 -8.79 -0.59
CA ASN A 239 4.53 -7.35 -0.33
C ASN A 239 4.77 -6.52 -1.60
N TYR A 240 5.54 -7.03 -2.56
CA TYR A 240 5.68 -6.44 -3.89
C TYR A 240 4.34 -6.44 -4.64
N SER A 241 3.68 -7.60 -4.76
CA SER A 241 2.38 -7.74 -5.43
C SER A 241 1.29 -6.89 -4.77
N ARG A 242 1.29 -6.83 -3.44
CA ARG A 242 0.40 -6.00 -2.64
C ARG A 242 0.60 -4.51 -2.91
N SER A 243 1.86 -4.02 -2.93
CA SER A 243 2.16 -2.62 -3.23
C SER A 243 1.68 -2.23 -4.62
N ARG A 244 1.95 -3.07 -5.62
CA ARG A 244 1.50 -2.86 -7.00
C ARG A 244 -0.04 -2.80 -7.07
N TRP A 245 -0.74 -3.71 -6.40
CA TRP A 245 -2.19 -3.71 -6.37
C TRP A 245 -2.78 -2.43 -5.76
N TYR A 246 -2.16 -1.88 -4.71
CA TYR A 246 -2.60 -0.59 -4.14
C TYR A 246 -2.40 0.57 -5.12
N ASP A 247 -1.28 0.58 -5.84
CA ASP A 247 -0.98 1.62 -6.83
C ASP A 247 -1.95 1.52 -8.04
N GLU A 248 -2.32 0.31 -8.46
CA GLU A 248 -3.35 0.06 -9.47
C GLU A 248 -4.77 0.47 -8.98
N ALA A 249 -5.11 0.19 -7.73
CA ALA A 249 -6.38 0.59 -7.13
C ALA A 249 -6.55 2.11 -7.07
N ALA A 250 -5.45 2.88 -6.95
CA ALA A 250 -5.46 4.34 -7.02
C ALA A 250 -5.85 4.88 -8.40
N THR A 251 -5.67 4.09 -9.47
CA THR A 251 -5.94 4.48 -10.86
C THR A 251 -7.25 3.88 -11.41
N ASN A 252 -8.07 3.23 -10.57
CA ASN A 252 -9.26 2.47 -10.99
C ASN A 252 -8.98 1.39 -12.06
N CYS A 253 -7.75 0.93 -12.18
CA CYS A 253 -7.36 -0.17 -13.05
C CYS A 253 -7.61 -1.49 -12.29
N GLU A 254 -8.74 -2.15 -12.56
CA GLU A 254 -9.11 -3.36 -11.84
C GLU A 254 -8.42 -4.59 -12.43
N ARG A 255 -7.51 -5.22 -11.68
CA ARG A 255 -7.05 -6.58 -11.92
C ARG A 255 -7.42 -7.46 -10.74
N ALA A 256 -8.45 -8.29 -10.92
CA ALA A 256 -8.81 -9.35 -9.97
C ALA A 256 -7.92 -10.59 -10.11
N GLU A 257 -7.36 -10.80 -11.30
CA GLU A 257 -6.47 -11.91 -11.65
C GLU A 257 -5.03 -11.42 -11.83
N GLY A 258 -4.07 -12.32 -11.67
CA GLY A 258 -2.66 -11.99 -11.85
C GLY A 258 -2.03 -11.20 -10.70
N PHE A 259 -2.54 -11.36 -9.47
CA PHE A 259 -1.98 -10.68 -8.30
C PHE A 259 -0.48 -10.97 -8.10
N PHE A 260 -0.03 -12.20 -8.39
CA PHE A 260 1.38 -12.61 -8.30
C PHE A 260 2.14 -12.53 -9.63
N ASP A 261 1.52 -12.08 -10.73
CA ASP A 261 2.21 -11.92 -12.01
C ASP A 261 3.21 -10.74 -11.96
N GLU A 262 4.34 -10.88 -12.66
CA GLU A 262 5.40 -9.85 -12.73
C GLU A 262 5.11 -8.80 -13.81
#